data_aa2d5881e85b24ed2b87c27f1230098f
#
_entry.id   aa2d5881e85b24ed2b87c27f1230098f
#
_cell.length_a   1.000
_cell.length_b   1.000
_cell.length_c   1.000
_cell.angle_alpha   90.00
_cell.angle_beta   90.00
_cell.angle_gamma   90.00
#
_symmetry.space_group_name_H-M   'P 1'
#
loop_
_entity.id
_entity.type
_entity.pdbx_description
1 polymer ?
#
loop_
_entity_poly.entity_id
_entity_poly.type
_entity_poly.pdbx_seq_one_letter_code
_entity_poly.pdbx_strand_id
1 'polypeptide(L)'
;MKLSRLKEIIKEELGDKGLLHFESTYTYIWNFNKTYDERLEILKMNPYNILHTIEPTEEMQLIAVDSRPNLIGKINKPAEEIQKIALNKDLFQYRHIKDVTENTLRYYLQILKEKVKKDNLYEELETYDLKQGLEELLINKDIENDLKEK
;
A
#
# COMPACT_ATOMS: atom_id res chain seq x y z
N MET A 1 -21.30 -11.25 -12.89
CA MET A 1 -21.72 -10.36 -11.78
C MET A 1 -20.48 -9.87 -11.05
N LYS A 2 -20.41 -8.60 -10.76
CA LYS A 2 -19.28 -8.06 -9.96
C LYS A 2 -19.40 -8.51 -8.51
N LEU A 3 -18.27 -8.79 -7.86
CA LEU A 3 -18.24 -9.23 -6.46
C LEU A 3 -18.93 -8.22 -5.51
N SER A 4 -18.78 -6.92 -5.78
CA SER A 4 -19.46 -5.86 -5.02
C SER A 4 -20.98 -6.01 -5.04
N ARG A 5 -21.56 -6.30 -6.21
CA ARG A 5 -23.00 -6.49 -6.34
C ARG A 5 -23.47 -7.80 -5.66
N LEU A 6 -22.66 -8.84 -5.73
CA LEU A 6 -22.96 -10.09 -5.02
C LEU A 6 -22.99 -9.88 -3.50
N LYS A 7 -22.03 -9.12 -2.95
CA LYS A 7 -21.98 -8.77 -1.53
C LYS A 7 -23.21 -7.94 -1.09
N GLU A 8 -23.64 -7.00 -1.91
CA GLU A 8 -24.86 -6.23 -1.64
C GLU A 8 -26.09 -7.13 -1.55
N ILE A 9 -26.28 -8.03 -2.51
CA ILE A 9 -27.39 -8.99 -2.52
C ILE A 9 -27.35 -9.89 -1.28
N ILE A 10 -26.18 -10.43 -0.93
CA ILE A 10 -26.01 -11.27 0.26
C ILE A 10 -26.38 -10.50 1.52
N LYS A 11 -25.97 -9.24 1.64
CA LYS A 11 -26.31 -8.39 2.77
C LYS A 11 -27.80 -8.09 2.84
N GLU A 12 -28.43 -7.81 1.70
CA GLU A 12 -29.88 -7.57 1.60
C GLU A 12 -30.70 -8.80 2.03
N GLU A 13 -30.29 -10.00 1.59
CA GLU A 13 -31.03 -11.23 1.83
C GLU A 13 -30.73 -11.90 3.17
N LEU A 14 -29.48 -11.89 3.61
CA LEU A 14 -29.01 -12.65 4.77
C LEU A 14 -28.46 -11.75 5.91
N GLY A 15 -28.43 -10.44 5.72
CA GLY A 15 -27.92 -9.48 6.70
C GLY A 15 -26.39 -9.52 6.85
N ASP A 16 -25.90 -8.79 7.86
CA ASP A 16 -24.45 -8.65 8.10
C ASP A 16 -23.75 -9.97 8.45
N LYS A 17 -24.41 -10.86 9.17
CA LYS A 17 -23.88 -12.19 9.50
C LYS A 17 -23.69 -13.06 8.27
N GLY A 18 -24.62 -13.01 7.33
CA GLY A 18 -24.52 -13.74 6.05
C GLY A 18 -23.38 -13.20 5.19
N LEU A 19 -23.22 -11.89 5.14
CA LEU A 19 -22.11 -11.25 4.44
C LEU A 19 -20.75 -11.65 5.04
N LEU A 20 -20.63 -11.60 6.36
CA LEU A 20 -19.40 -11.99 7.06
C LEU A 20 -19.04 -13.46 6.80
N HIS A 21 -20.02 -14.35 6.81
CA HIS A 21 -19.82 -15.76 6.48
C HIS A 21 -19.35 -15.94 5.03
N PHE A 22 -19.93 -15.24 4.09
CA PHE A 22 -19.51 -15.24 2.69
C PHE A 22 -18.06 -14.76 2.52
N GLU A 23 -17.71 -13.66 3.14
CA GLU A 23 -16.34 -13.10 3.07
C GLU A 23 -15.31 -14.05 3.66
N SER A 24 -15.62 -14.69 4.77
CA SER A 24 -14.78 -15.70 5.39
C SER A 24 -14.57 -16.91 4.47
N THR A 25 -15.63 -17.39 3.85
CA THR A 25 -15.59 -18.50 2.88
C THR A 25 -14.80 -18.12 1.63
N TYR A 26 -15.00 -16.92 1.11
CA TYR A 26 -14.28 -16.43 -0.05
C TYR A 26 -12.77 -16.35 0.23
N THR A 27 -12.38 -15.82 1.37
CA THR A 27 -10.97 -15.75 1.80
C THR A 27 -10.36 -17.14 1.92
N TYR A 28 -11.09 -18.11 2.46
CA TYR A 28 -10.65 -19.49 2.52
C TYR A 28 -10.43 -20.10 1.13
N ILE A 29 -11.40 -19.97 0.23
CA ILE A 29 -11.29 -20.46 -1.15
C ILE A 29 -10.10 -19.83 -1.86
N TRP A 30 -9.92 -18.52 -1.73
CA TRP A 30 -8.82 -17.78 -2.31
C TRP A 30 -7.45 -18.32 -1.87
N ASN A 31 -7.25 -18.53 -0.57
CA ASN A 31 -5.95 -18.92 -0.04
C ASN A 31 -5.65 -20.41 -0.15
N PHE A 32 -6.67 -21.28 -0.10
CA PHE A 32 -6.45 -22.72 0.07
C PHE A 32 -6.93 -23.58 -1.09
N ASN A 33 -7.90 -23.14 -1.89
CA ASN A 33 -8.45 -23.91 -2.99
C ASN A 33 -7.96 -23.48 -4.37
N LYS A 34 -7.33 -22.32 -4.50
CA LYS A 34 -6.72 -21.85 -5.75
C LYS A 34 -5.23 -22.10 -5.74
N THR A 35 -4.69 -22.50 -6.90
CA THR A 35 -3.24 -22.60 -7.05
C THR A 35 -2.58 -21.21 -7.00
N TYR A 36 -1.28 -21.19 -6.77
CA TYR A 36 -0.51 -19.96 -6.79
C TYR A 36 -0.63 -19.21 -8.13
N ASP A 37 -0.47 -19.94 -9.24
CA ASP A 37 -0.56 -19.37 -10.59
C ASP A 37 -1.97 -18.83 -10.88
N GLU A 38 -3.02 -19.53 -10.48
CA GLU A 38 -4.39 -19.03 -10.58
C GLU A 38 -4.57 -17.72 -9.80
N ARG A 39 -4.04 -17.63 -8.61
CA ARG A 39 -4.09 -16.41 -7.79
C ARG A 39 -3.35 -15.24 -8.44
N LEU A 40 -2.18 -15.48 -9.03
CA LEU A 40 -1.44 -14.44 -9.76
C LEU A 40 -2.23 -13.90 -10.95
N GLU A 41 -2.84 -14.79 -11.74
CA GLU A 41 -3.66 -14.37 -12.88
C GLU A 41 -4.89 -13.56 -12.46
N ILE A 42 -5.54 -13.98 -11.39
CA ILE A 42 -6.70 -13.27 -10.85
C ILE A 42 -6.28 -11.89 -10.26
N LEU A 43 -5.11 -11.79 -9.60
CA LEU A 43 -4.57 -10.52 -9.11
C LEU A 43 -4.28 -9.54 -10.26
N LYS A 44 -3.78 -10.01 -11.38
CA LYS A 44 -3.57 -9.18 -12.58
C LYS A 44 -4.89 -8.60 -13.11
N MET A 45 -5.96 -9.37 -13.05
CA MET A 45 -7.29 -8.92 -13.45
C MET A 45 -7.96 -8.03 -12.42
N ASN A 46 -7.80 -8.35 -11.13
CA ASN A 46 -8.36 -7.60 -10.02
C ASN A 46 -7.38 -7.57 -8.83
N PRO A 47 -6.55 -6.51 -8.75
CA PRO A 47 -5.54 -6.39 -7.70
C PRO A 47 -6.11 -6.30 -6.28
N TYR A 48 -7.39 -5.94 -6.13
CA TYR A 48 -8.05 -5.91 -4.82
C TYR A 48 -8.17 -7.28 -4.15
N ASN A 49 -7.96 -8.37 -4.86
CA ASN A 49 -7.87 -9.71 -4.26
C ASN A 49 -6.69 -9.85 -3.27
N ILE A 50 -5.74 -8.92 -3.27
CA ILE A 50 -4.70 -8.86 -2.24
C ILE A 50 -5.29 -8.72 -0.82
N LEU A 51 -6.47 -8.11 -0.70
CA LEU A 51 -7.16 -7.93 0.58
C LEU A 51 -7.58 -9.26 1.23
N HIS A 52 -7.72 -10.30 0.44
CA HIS A 52 -8.11 -11.64 0.91
C HIS A 52 -6.90 -12.56 1.08
N THR A 53 -5.71 -12.11 0.70
CA THR A 53 -4.49 -12.94 0.72
C THR A 53 -3.85 -12.94 2.10
N ILE A 54 -3.69 -14.13 2.67
CA ILE A 54 -2.93 -14.34 3.89
C ILE A 54 -1.46 -14.43 3.49
N GLU A 55 -0.61 -13.59 4.10
CA GLU A 55 0.83 -13.56 3.82
C GLU A 55 1.16 -13.49 2.32
N PRO A 56 0.80 -12.39 1.63
CA PRO A 56 1.06 -12.27 0.21
C PRO A 56 2.56 -12.32 -0.09
N THR A 57 2.93 -13.09 -1.11
CA THR A 57 4.31 -13.12 -1.59
C THR A 57 4.70 -11.77 -2.18
N GLU A 58 6.00 -11.51 -2.30
CA GLU A 58 6.51 -10.28 -2.90
C GLU A 58 5.99 -10.08 -4.34
N GLU A 59 5.91 -11.16 -5.11
CA GLU A 59 5.33 -11.12 -6.46
C GLU A 59 3.84 -10.70 -6.45
N MET A 60 3.05 -11.24 -5.52
CA MET A 60 1.65 -10.81 -5.35
C MET A 60 1.54 -9.35 -4.94
N GLN A 61 2.39 -8.91 -4.02
CA GLN A 61 2.47 -7.50 -3.60
C GLN A 61 2.83 -6.61 -4.78
N LEU A 62 3.81 -7.01 -5.59
CA LEU A 62 4.22 -6.27 -6.78
C LEU A 62 3.07 -6.09 -7.76
N ILE A 63 2.37 -7.15 -8.11
CA ILE A 63 1.23 -7.10 -9.03
C ILE A 63 0.16 -6.12 -8.52
N ALA A 64 -0.19 -6.21 -7.25
CA ALA A 64 -1.21 -5.37 -6.65
C ALA A 64 -0.79 -3.89 -6.57
N VAL A 65 0.39 -3.61 -6.05
CA VAL A 65 0.88 -2.24 -5.81
C VAL A 65 1.29 -1.54 -7.11
N ASP A 66 1.84 -2.28 -8.07
CA ASP A 66 2.16 -1.72 -9.38
C ASP A 66 0.90 -1.24 -10.11
N SER A 67 -0.18 -1.99 -10.00
CA SER A 67 -1.48 -1.62 -10.57
C SER A 67 -2.19 -0.52 -9.76
N ARG A 68 -2.15 -0.62 -8.43
CA ARG A 68 -2.84 0.27 -7.49
C ARG A 68 -1.95 0.60 -6.30
N PRO A 69 -1.16 1.67 -6.33
CA PRO A 69 -0.21 2.02 -5.27
C PRO A 69 -0.84 2.14 -3.87
N ASN A 70 -2.09 2.56 -3.80
CA ASN A 70 -2.84 2.68 -2.55
C ASN A 70 -3.09 1.35 -1.83
N LEU A 71 -2.93 0.22 -2.52
CA LEU A 71 -3.05 -1.11 -1.90
C LEU A 71 -1.89 -1.42 -0.95
N ILE A 72 -0.79 -0.66 -1.02
CA ILE A 72 0.32 -0.79 -0.06
C ILE A 72 -0.16 -0.68 1.39
N GLY A 73 -1.13 0.19 1.66
CA GLY A 73 -1.72 0.38 2.99
C GLY A 73 -2.53 -0.82 3.50
N LYS A 74 -2.84 -1.77 2.64
CA LYS A 74 -3.59 -2.99 2.98
C LYS A 74 -2.70 -4.20 3.21
N ILE A 75 -1.40 -4.08 2.99
CA ILE A 75 -0.41 -5.13 3.21
C ILE A 75 0.23 -4.91 4.58
N ASN A 76 0.18 -5.90 5.47
CA ASN A 76 0.64 -5.73 6.85
C ASN A 76 2.15 -5.56 6.96
N LYS A 77 2.91 -6.32 6.17
CA LYS A 77 4.37 -6.26 6.12
C LYS A 77 4.82 -6.22 4.67
N PRO A 78 4.66 -5.07 4.00
CA PRO A 78 5.07 -4.98 2.62
C PRO A 78 6.59 -5.12 2.50
N ALA A 79 7.04 -5.86 1.48
CA ALA A 79 8.47 -5.99 1.18
C ALA A 79 9.08 -4.61 0.87
N GLU A 80 10.34 -4.41 1.24
CA GLU A 80 11.02 -3.12 1.09
C GLU A 80 11.01 -2.59 -0.34
N GLU A 81 11.26 -3.45 -1.31
CA GLU A 81 11.22 -3.04 -2.73
C GLU A 81 9.81 -2.62 -3.16
N ILE A 82 8.78 -3.26 -2.62
CA ILE A 82 7.39 -2.89 -2.89
C ILE A 82 7.04 -1.53 -2.26
N GLN A 83 7.56 -1.25 -1.07
CA GLN A 83 7.43 0.08 -0.45
C GLN A 83 8.02 1.17 -1.36
N LYS A 84 9.22 0.96 -1.89
CA LYS A 84 9.88 1.89 -2.81
C LYS A 84 9.11 2.07 -4.12
N ILE A 85 8.57 0.99 -4.68
CA ILE A 85 7.72 1.04 -5.89
C ILE A 85 6.47 1.88 -5.65
N ALA A 86 5.80 1.69 -4.51
CA ALA A 86 4.64 2.50 -4.16
C ALA A 86 4.99 4.00 -4.08
N LEU A 87 6.12 4.34 -3.47
CA LEU A 87 6.59 5.72 -3.35
C LEU A 87 6.98 6.34 -4.69
N ASN A 88 7.56 5.56 -5.60
CA ASN A 88 7.88 6.04 -6.95
C ASN A 88 6.64 6.37 -7.76
N LYS A 89 5.57 5.64 -7.54
CA LYS A 89 4.29 5.88 -8.22
C LYS A 89 3.51 7.03 -7.60
N ASP A 90 3.53 7.11 -6.27
CA ASP A 90 2.78 8.10 -5.52
C ASP A 90 3.40 8.29 -4.12
N LEU A 91 4.12 9.39 -3.94
CA LEU A 91 4.76 9.73 -2.66
C LEU A 91 3.78 9.83 -1.48
N PHE A 92 2.54 10.16 -1.77
CA PHE A 92 1.49 10.25 -0.76
C PHE A 92 1.27 8.91 -0.03
N GLN A 93 1.61 7.80 -0.67
CA GLN A 93 1.46 6.47 -0.08
C GLN A 93 2.38 6.22 1.12
N TYR A 94 3.41 7.03 1.35
CA TYR A 94 4.29 6.91 2.52
C TYR A 94 3.48 6.80 3.83
N ARG A 95 2.48 7.64 4.00
CA ARG A 95 1.63 7.68 5.20
C ARG A 95 0.78 6.42 5.41
N HIS A 96 0.60 5.61 4.39
CA HIS A 96 -0.21 4.40 4.42
C HIS A 96 0.62 3.12 4.55
N ILE A 97 1.94 3.20 4.38
CA ILE A 97 2.82 2.04 4.48
C ILE A 97 2.88 1.59 5.95
N LYS A 98 2.53 0.34 6.19
CA LYS A 98 2.70 -0.31 7.47
C LYS A 98 4.12 -0.88 7.56
N ASP A 99 4.74 -0.78 8.72
CA ASP A 99 6.08 -1.34 8.94
C ASP A 99 7.14 -0.80 7.97
N VAL A 100 7.24 0.52 7.90
CA VAL A 100 8.23 1.22 7.05
C VAL A 100 9.64 0.82 7.48
N THR A 101 10.45 0.35 6.53
CA THR A 101 11.86 0.04 6.79
C THR A 101 12.71 1.32 6.82
N GLU A 102 13.85 1.26 7.50
CA GLU A 102 14.80 2.38 7.54
C GLU A 102 15.26 2.78 6.12
N ASN A 103 15.56 1.80 5.27
CA ASN A 103 15.97 2.07 3.89
C ASN A 103 14.86 2.74 3.07
N THR A 104 13.61 2.35 3.26
CA THR A 104 12.47 3.01 2.62
C THR A 104 12.33 4.45 3.10
N LEU A 105 12.53 4.70 4.38
CA LEU A 105 12.50 6.03 4.96
C LEU A 105 13.60 6.93 4.37
N ARG A 106 14.83 6.42 4.27
CA ARG A 106 15.96 7.12 3.63
C ARG A 106 15.69 7.42 2.17
N TYR A 107 15.12 6.46 1.45
CA TYR A 107 14.70 6.63 0.06
C TYR A 107 13.64 7.73 -0.11
N TYR A 108 12.62 7.72 0.74
CA TYR A 108 11.60 8.77 0.77
C TYR A 108 12.18 10.17 1.01
N LEU A 109 13.08 10.28 1.98
CA LEU A 109 13.80 11.52 2.27
C LEU A 109 14.62 12.02 1.09
N GLN A 110 15.31 11.12 0.40
CA GLN A 110 16.10 11.46 -0.77
C GLN A 110 15.22 12.04 -1.88
N ILE A 111 14.07 11.42 -2.15
CA ILE A 111 13.11 11.92 -3.15
C ILE A 111 12.61 13.31 -2.75
N LEU A 112 12.25 13.49 -1.49
CA LEU A 112 11.79 14.80 -0.98
C LEU A 112 12.86 15.88 -1.14
N LYS A 113 14.11 15.57 -0.79
CA LYS A 113 15.23 16.50 -0.97
C LYS A 113 15.40 16.91 -2.43
N GLU A 114 15.36 15.96 -3.34
CA GLU A 114 15.50 16.23 -4.78
C GLU A 114 14.36 17.11 -5.29
N LYS A 115 13.14 16.83 -4.86
CA LYS A 115 11.96 17.66 -5.21
C LYS A 115 12.08 19.07 -4.65
N VAL A 116 12.45 19.22 -3.38
CA VAL A 116 12.65 20.53 -2.75
C VAL A 116 13.71 21.34 -3.46
N LYS A 117 14.83 20.72 -3.88
CA LYS A 117 15.89 21.42 -4.62
C LYS A 117 15.45 21.83 -6.03
N LYS A 118 14.72 20.96 -6.72
CA LYS A 118 14.36 21.11 -8.14
C LYS A 118 13.32 22.20 -8.35
N ASP A 119 12.35 22.32 -7.46
CA ASP A 119 11.14 23.10 -7.68
C ASP A 119 11.06 24.35 -6.79
N ASN A 120 12.08 24.61 -5.96
CA ASN A 120 12.05 25.67 -4.94
C ASN A 120 10.82 25.59 -4.01
N LEU A 121 10.38 24.37 -3.76
CA LEU A 121 9.04 23.97 -3.29
C LEU A 121 8.73 24.23 -1.82
N TYR A 122 9.63 24.87 -1.04
CA TYR A 122 9.29 25.25 0.34
C TYR A 122 8.06 26.17 0.42
N GLU A 123 7.84 26.96 -0.63
CA GLU A 123 6.69 27.87 -0.70
C GLU A 123 5.46 27.21 -1.34
N GLU A 124 5.67 26.18 -2.20
CA GLU A 124 4.60 25.47 -2.92
C GLU A 124 4.19 24.14 -2.28
N LEU A 125 4.82 23.74 -1.17
CA LEU A 125 4.31 22.61 -0.35
C LEU A 125 2.98 23.00 0.34
N GLU A 126 2.07 23.54 -0.45
CA GLU A 126 0.67 23.74 -0.04
C GLU A 126 -0.08 22.41 0.12
N THR A 127 0.48 21.32 -0.37
CA THR A 127 -0.06 20.02 -0.02
C THR A 127 0.36 19.72 1.42
N TYR A 128 -0.55 19.98 2.32
CA TYR A 128 -0.50 19.67 3.75
C TYR A 128 0.23 18.36 4.08
N ASP A 129 0.09 17.38 3.22
CA ASP A 129 0.62 16.03 3.40
C ASP A 129 2.13 15.90 3.19
N LEU A 130 2.71 16.60 2.23
CA LEU A 130 4.16 16.60 2.01
C LEU A 130 4.86 17.42 3.10
N LYS A 131 4.26 18.53 3.50
CA LYS A 131 4.75 19.36 4.59
C LYS A 131 4.70 18.61 5.93
N GLN A 132 3.58 17.97 6.24
CA GLN A 132 3.43 17.17 7.44
C GLN A 132 4.39 15.97 7.45
N GLY A 133 4.52 15.27 6.33
CA GLY A 133 5.48 14.16 6.20
C GLY A 133 6.92 14.63 6.41
N LEU A 134 7.29 15.78 5.87
CA LEU A 134 8.62 16.37 6.09
C LEU A 134 8.82 16.78 7.55
N GLU A 135 7.82 17.39 8.19
CA GLU A 135 7.87 17.77 9.60
C GLU A 135 7.98 16.54 10.52
N GLU A 136 7.22 15.48 10.27
CA GLU A 136 7.31 14.21 11.01
C GLU A 136 8.70 13.57 10.87
N LEU A 137 9.30 13.67 9.70
CA LEU A 137 10.65 13.16 9.43
C LEU A 137 11.74 14.01 10.12
N LEU A 138 11.56 15.32 10.18
CA LEU A 138 12.51 16.25 10.83
C LEU A 138 12.47 16.14 12.36
N ILE A 139 11.37 15.66 12.93
CA ILE A 139 11.23 15.42 14.39
C ILE A 139 12.04 14.18 14.81
N ASN A 140 12.30 13.24 13.92
CA ASN A 140 13.12 12.07 14.22
C ASN A 140 14.62 12.45 14.13
N LYS A 141 15.28 12.51 15.30
CA LYS A 141 16.69 12.95 15.43
C LYS A 141 17.68 12.15 14.59
N ASP A 142 17.41 10.87 14.36
CA ASP A 142 18.28 10.02 13.54
C ASP A 142 18.25 10.45 12.08
N ILE A 143 17.11 10.91 11.63
CA ILE A 143 16.90 11.43 10.27
C ILE A 143 17.47 12.83 10.13
N GLU A 144 17.35 13.69 11.16
CA GLU A 144 18.00 15.00 11.17
C GLU A 144 19.52 14.90 10.99
N ASN A 145 20.16 13.93 11.62
CA ASN A 145 21.59 13.70 11.49
C ASN A 145 21.96 13.29 10.06
N ASP A 146 21.19 12.42 9.42
CA ASP A 146 21.39 12.05 8.02
C ASP A 146 21.22 13.24 7.06
N LEU A 147 20.34 14.15 7.37
CA LEU A 147 20.15 15.38 6.60
C LEU A 147 21.30 16.35 6.75
N LYS A 148 21.98 16.37 7.90
CA LYS A 148 23.12 17.25 8.20
C LYS A 148 24.42 16.72 7.64
N GLU A 149 24.61 15.39 7.55
CA GLU A 149 25.84 14.75 7.04
C GLU A 149 25.93 14.74 5.51
N LYS A 150 24.89 15.08 4.82
CA LYS A 150 24.82 15.16 3.35
C LYS A 150 24.62 16.60 2.88
#